data_57d5396bfae7185bd193271193aa9cf6
#
_entry.id   57d5396bfae7185bd193271193aa9cf6
#
_cell.length_a   1.000
_cell.length_b   1.000
_cell.length_c   1.000
_cell.angle_alpha   90.00
_cell.angle_beta   90.00
_cell.angle_gamma   90.00
#
_symmetry.space_group_name_H-M   'P 1'
#
loop_
_entity.id
_entity.type
_entity.pdbx_description
1 polymer ?
#
loop_
_entity_poly.entity_id
_entity_poly.type
_entity_poly.pdbx_seq_one_letter_code
_entity_poly.pdbx_strand_id
1 'polypeptide(L)'
;MPSALRDARSRYQGGQISQQTLRAVENAEIRSLIERLRSEGVRIVTDGGFRSYDFLEAWEGIRRKGDAGAPSGKELEVTGRIGLFHHPILDDFAFLAANASDDVLPKQHIPSPGKVLMRILRETDAGCMKSVYPDLNILLDDLAAAYKKLLEGLYEAGCRYIQFEGVKSMLTDEAARLNNRVLRERPEGLFVAFHAATDMLIRLRGADAYFLDYDCGICDRSRLLWFVHEREAVFGFVLSYYPDEEELDELQAKMEEVLNYIPVKHLTLCLPDADNLLNPSEEDEEKQWKTVGLAKDMADRIFPV
;
A
#
# COMPACT_ATOMS: atom_id res chain seq x y z
N MET A 1 -3.63 13.98 -6.98
CA MET A 1 -3.30 13.50 -8.36
C MET A 1 -3.11 14.72 -9.24
N PRO A 2 -2.00 14.89 -9.97
CA PRO A 2 -1.70 16.05 -10.81
C PRO A 2 -2.80 16.33 -11.84
N SER A 3 -3.04 17.62 -12.13
CA SER A 3 -4.07 18.04 -13.09
C SER A 3 -3.84 17.47 -14.50
N ALA A 4 -2.57 17.46 -14.95
CA ALA A 4 -2.20 16.88 -16.25
C ALA A 4 -2.54 15.39 -16.35
N LEU A 5 -2.37 14.62 -15.28
CA LEU A 5 -2.71 13.20 -15.26
C LEU A 5 -4.24 12.98 -15.26
N ARG A 6 -5.00 13.80 -14.54
CA ARG A 6 -6.47 13.76 -14.58
C ARG A 6 -7.01 14.02 -15.98
N ASP A 7 -6.49 15.07 -16.64
CA ASP A 7 -6.88 15.41 -18.01
C ASP A 7 -6.54 14.26 -18.99
N ALA A 8 -5.31 13.72 -18.90
CA ALA A 8 -4.89 12.60 -19.74
C ALA A 8 -5.78 11.36 -19.55
N ARG A 9 -6.15 11.02 -18.32
CA ARG A 9 -7.08 9.90 -18.04
C ARG A 9 -8.47 10.13 -18.61
N SER A 10 -9.03 11.32 -18.43
CA SER A 10 -10.32 11.68 -19.02
C SER A 10 -10.30 11.55 -20.55
N ARG A 11 -9.25 12.04 -21.20
CA ARG A 11 -9.07 11.94 -22.65
C ARG A 11 -8.86 10.51 -23.13
N TYR A 12 -8.16 9.69 -22.36
CA TYR A 12 -8.00 8.26 -22.65
C TYR A 12 -9.32 7.51 -22.55
N GLN A 13 -10.09 7.74 -21.47
CA GLN A 13 -11.44 7.16 -21.31
C GLN A 13 -12.39 7.59 -22.42
N GLY A 14 -12.26 8.83 -22.90
CA GLY A 14 -12.99 9.34 -24.07
C GLY A 14 -12.44 8.88 -25.43
N GLY A 15 -11.44 8.01 -25.47
CA GLY A 15 -10.84 7.51 -26.71
C GLY A 15 -10.05 8.55 -27.52
N GLN A 16 -9.70 9.69 -26.92
CA GLN A 16 -9.03 10.81 -27.60
C GLN A 16 -7.51 10.66 -27.65
N ILE A 17 -6.93 9.87 -26.76
CA ILE A 17 -5.48 9.56 -26.75
C ILE A 17 -5.27 8.06 -26.63
N SER A 18 -4.10 7.59 -27.05
CA SER A 18 -3.70 6.19 -26.93
C SER A 18 -3.24 5.85 -25.50
N GLN A 19 -3.24 4.57 -25.16
CA GLN A 19 -2.63 4.06 -23.91
C GLN A 19 -1.16 4.47 -23.81
N GLN A 20 -0.42 4.43 -24.91
CA GLN A 20 0.98 4.87 -24.94
C GLN A 20 1.15 6.34 -24.58
N THR A 21 0.22 7.20 -25.04
CA THR A 21 0.21 8.63 -24.69
C THR A 21 -0.10 8.82 -23.20
N LEU A 22 -1.09 8.12 -22.66
CA LEU A 22 -1.40 8.15 -21.22
C LEU A 22 -0.17 7.69 -20.42
N ARG A 23 0.49 6.59 -20.81
CA ARG A 23 1.68 6.07 -20.14
C ARG A 23 2.84 7.08 -20.13
N ALA A 24 2.99 7.86 -21.22
CA ALA A 24 3.99 8.91 -21.27
C ALA A 24 3.73 10.04 -20.25
N VAL A 25 2.46 10.43 -20.07
CA VAL A 25 2.05 11.40 -19.05
C VAL A 25 2.28 10.84 -17.64
N GLU A 26 1.83 9.60 -17.36
CA GLU A 26 2.08 8.93 -16.08
C GLU A 26 3.57 8.90 -15.74
N ASN A 27 4.42 8.54 -16.69
CA ASN A 27 5.86 8.50 -16.50
C ASN A 27 6.46 9.88 -16.20
N ALA A 28 5.97 10.94 -16.85
CA ALA A 28 6.42 12.31 -16.59
C ALA A 28 6.04 12.76 -15.17
N GLU A 29 4.80 12.52 -14.78
CA GLU A 29 4.30 12.90 -13.45
C GLU A 29 4.98 12.11 -12.31
N ILE A 30 5.27 10.82 -12.52
CA ILE A 30 6.02 10.02 -11.53
C ILE A 30 7.44 10.56 -11.36
N ARG A 31 8.15 10.93 -12.43
CA ARG A 31 9.47 11.56 -12.32
C ARG A 31 9.41 12.87 -11.55
N SER A 32 8.44 13.72 -11.87
CA SER A 32 8.24 14.99 -11.18
C SER A 32 7.95 14.79 -9.69
N LEU A 33 7.12 13.78 -9.35
CA LEU A 33 6.82 13.43 -7.96
C LEU A 33 8.09 12.99 -7.20
N ILE A 34 8.89 12.09 -7.78
CA ILE A 34 10.12 11.59 -7.17
C ILE A 34 11.08 12.75 -6.89
N GLU A 35 11.30 13.62 -7.87
CA GLU A 35 12.21 14.76 -7.75
C GLU A 35 11.72 15.75 -6.70
N ARG A 36 10.41 16.03 -6.66
CA ARG A 36 9.83 16.94 -5.66
C ARG A 36 9.90 16.36 -4.25
N LEU A 37 9.54 15.10 -4.04
CA LEU A 37 9.68 14.42 -2.74
C LEU A 37 11.13 14.46 -2.25
N ARG A 38 12.07 14.19 -3.16
CA ARG A 38 13.50 14.24 -2.85
C ARG A 38 13.94 15.65 -2.47
N SER A 39 13.49 16.68 -3.18
CA SER A 39 13.82 18.09 -2.86
C SER A 39 13.27 18.53 -1.51
N GLU A 40 12.11 18.00 -1.10
CA GLU A 40 11.54 18.19 0.25
C GLU A 40 12.24 17.33 1.32
N GLY A 41 13.29 16.58 0.97
CA GLY A 41 14.05 15.74 1.91
C GLY A 41 13.38 14.40 2.26
N VAL A 42 12.32 14.00 1.57
CA VAL A 42 11.71 12.69 1.74
C VAL A 42 12.61 11.62 1.13
N ARG A 43 12.97 10.60 1.92
CA ARG A 43 13.93 9.55 1.53
C ARG A 43 13.29 8.27 1.03
N ILE A 44 11.99 8.09 1.22
CA ILE A 44 11.23 6.93 0.75
C ILE A 44 10.23 7.43 -0.28
N VAL A 45 10.34 6.93 -1.51
CA VAL A 45 9.51 7.40 -2.64
C VAL A 45 8.66 6.28 -3.20
N THR A 46 7.50 6.64 -3.73
CA THR A 46 6.57 5.74 -4.44
C THR A 46 6.23 6.34 -5.80
N ASP A 47 5.50 5.61 -6.62
CA ASP A 47 4.94 6.11 -7.88
C ASP A 47 3.67 6.98 -7.68
N GLY A 48 3.28 7.26 -6.43
CA GLY A 48 2.11 8.05 -6.08
C GLY A 48 0.76 7.41 -6.42
N GLY A 49 0.74 6.13 -6.79
CA GLY A 49 -0.47 5.49 -7.33
C GLY A 49 -0.91 6.08 -8.67
N PHE A 50 0.02 6.70 -9.42
CA PHE A 50 -0.25 7.38 -10.69
C PHE A 50 -0.48 6.40 -11.85
N ARG A 51 -0.61 5.12 -11.59
CA ARG A 51 -0.99 4.08 -12.54
C ARG A 51 -2.20 3.36 -12.01
N SER A 52 -3.28 3.41 -12.79
CA SER A 52 -4.57 2.87 -12.35
C SER A 52 -4.89 1.61 -13.13
N TYR A 53 -4.87 0.48 -12.45
CA TYR A 53 -5.39 -0.80 -12.92
C TYR A 53 -5.91 -1.60 -11.72
N ASP A 54 -6.81 -2.52 -11.98
CA ASP A 54 -7.24 -3.45 -10.93
C ASP A 54 -6.13 -4.47 -10.68
N PHE A 55 -5.66 -4.55 -9.44
CA PHE A 55 -4.60 -5.46 -9.04
C PHE A 55 -4.89 -6.93 -9.42
N LEU A 56 -6.16 -7.34 -9.42
CA LEU A 56 -6.53 -8.71 -9.76
C LEU A 56 -6.70 -8.99 -11.26
N GLU A 57 -6.78 -7.96 -12.11
CA GLU A 57 -6.93 -8.16 -13.57
C GLU A 57 -5.70 -8.82 -14.22
N ALA A 58 -4.53 -8.71 -13.59
CA ALA A 58 -3.30 -9.35 -14.05
C ALA A 58 -3.09 -10.77 -13.53
N TRP A 59 -4.04 -11.32 -12.77
CA TRP A 59 -3.94 -12.65 -12.19
C TRP A 59 -4.62 -13.68 -13.08
N GLU A 60 -3.96 -14.85 -13.26
CA GLU A 60 -4.57 -15.98 -13.95
C GLU A 60 -5.71 -16.57 -13.12
N GLY A 61 -6.70 -17.12 -13.79
CA GLY A 61 -7.83 -17.82 -13.15
C GLY A 61 -8.88 -16.92 -12.54
N ILE A 62 -8.75 -15.60 -12.66
CA ILE A 62 -9.71 -14.60 -12.20
C ILE A 62 -9.87 -13.49 -13.25
N ARG A 63 -11.09 -12.97 -13.39
CA ARG A 63 -11.36 -11.82 -14.26
C ARG A 63 -12.50 -10.97 -13.70
N ARG A 64 -12.56 -9.72 -14.11
CA ARG A 64 -13.70 -8.86 -13.84
C ARG A 64 -14.87 -9.19 -14.78
N LYS A 65 -16.06 -9.26 -14.24
CA LYS A 65 -17.29 -9.37 -15.05
C LYS A 65 -17.53 -8.02 -15.73
N GLY A 66 -17.87 -8.05 -17.01
CA GLY A 66 -18.31 -6.83 -17.71
C GLY A 66 -19.62 -6.30 -17.11
N ASP A 67 -19.91 -5.02 -17.32
CA ASP A 67 -21.04 -4.28 -16.73
C ASP A 67 -22.44 -4.82 -17.05
N ALA A 68 -22.57 -5.75 -17.99
CA ALA A 68 -23.86 -6.32 -18.41
C ALA A 68 -24.29 -7.47 -17.48
N GLY A 69 -24.99 -7.14 -16.39
CA GLY A 69 -25.81 -8.10 -15.66
C GLY A 69 -25.18 -8.79 -14.45
N ALA A 70 -24.09 -8.29 -13.89
CA ALA A 70 -23.60 -8.79 -12.62
C ALA A 70 -24.56 -8.39 -11.48
N PRO A 71 -24.98 -9.32 -10.59
CA PRO A 71 -25.67 -8.95 -9.36
C PRO A 71 -24.80 -7.97 -8.59
N SER A 72 -25.41 -6.94 -7.99
CA SER A 72 -24.70 -5.92 -7.20
C SER A 72 -23.71 -6.58 -6.24
N GLY A 73 -22.41 -6.23 -6.34
CA GLY A 73 -21.35 -6.70 -5.48
C GLY A 73 -20.66 -8.03 -5.87
N LYS A 74 -20.98 -8.62 -7.03
CA LYS A 74 -20.32 -9.83 -7.55
C LYS A 74 -19.57 -9.53 -8.85
N GLU A 75 -18.56 -8.68 -8.74
CA GLU A 75 -17.82 -8.14 -9.89
C GLU A 75 -16.73 -9.08 -10.42
N LEU A 76 -16.35 -10.11 -9.65
CA LEU A 76 -15.31 -11.06 -10.03
C LEU A 76 -15.87 -12.41 -10.46
N GLU A 77 -15.18 -13.06 -11.37
CA GLU A 77 -15.42 -14.44 -11.79
C GLU A 77 -14.12 -15.24 -11.67
N VAL A 78 -14.18 -16.36 -10.94
CA VAL A 78 -13.09 -17.34 -10.90
C VAL A 78 -13.28 -18.31 -12.07
N THR A 79 -12.38 -18.29 -13.03
CA THR A 79 -12.43 -19.06 -14.27
C THR A 79 -11.51 -20.28 -14.27
N GLY A 80 -10.62 -20.37 -13.27
CA GLY A 80 -9.63 -21.44 -13.12
C GLY A 80 -8.82 -21.27 -11.86
N ARG A 81 -7.78 -22.11 -11.70
CA ARG A 81 -6.84 -21.98 -10.57
C ARG A 81 -6.12 -20.63 -10.67
N ILE A 82 -6.07 -19.93 -9.55
CA ILE A 82 -5.41 -18.63 -9.47
C ILE A 82 -3.90 -18.81 -9.55
N GLY A 83 -3.28 -18.00 -10.40
CA GLY A 83 -1.84 -17.99 -10.60
C GLY A 83 -1.34 -16.60 -10.98
N LEU A 84 -0.03 -16.49 -11.13
CA LEU A 84 0.62 -15.29 -11.59
C LEU A 84 1.69 -15.66 -12.63
N PHE A 85 1.55 -15.14 -13.85
CA PHE A 85 2.60 -15.24 -14.85
C PHE A 85 3.49 -13.99 -14.82
N HIS A 86 2.90 -12.82 -15.07
CA HIS A 86 3.55 -11.53 -15.00
C HIS A 86 2.55 -10.51 -14.49
N HIS A 87 2.97 -9.65 -13.56
CA HIS A 87 2.13 -8.57 -13.05
C HIS A 87 2.69 -7.22 -13.51
N PRO A 88 1.86 -6.29 -14.04
CA PRO A 88 2.33 -4.97 -14.51
C PRO A 88 3.11 -4.17 -13.46
N ILE A 89 2.85 -4.42 -12.18
CA ILE A 89 3.54 -3.77 -11.07
C ILE A 89 5.06 -4.02 -11.07
N LEU A 90 5.53 -5.12 -11.69
CA LEU A 90 6.96 -5.41 -11.83
C LEU A 90 7.63 -4.38 -12.74
N ASP A 91 7.00 -4.10 -13.91
CA ASP A 91 7.48 -3.09 -14.84
C ASP A 91 7.34 -1.68 -14.25
N ASP A 92 6.27 -1.45 -13.49
CA ASP A 92 6.01 -0.19 -12.81
C ASP A 92 7.06 0.09 -11.73
N PHE A 93 7.41 -0.93 -10.96
CA PHE A 93 8.47 -0.81 -9.96
C PHE A 93 9.84 -0.66 -10.62
N ALA A 94 10.14 -1.40 -11.69
CA ALA A 94 11.39 -1.23 -12.43
C ALA A 94 11.55 0.20 -12.96
N PHE A 95 10.45 0.81 -13.43
CA PHE A 95 10.45 2.22 -13.82
C PHE A 95 10.70 3.16 -12.64
N LEU A 96 10.04 2.94 -11.49
CA LEU A 96 10.25 3.71 -10.27
C LEU A 96 11.73 3.64 -9.83
N ALA A 97 12.27 2.43 -9.74
CA ALA A 97 13.65 2.19 -9.33
C ALA A 97 14.67 2.83 -10.29
N ALA A 98 14.43 2.76 -11.60
CA ALA A 98 15.31 3.36 -12.61
C ALA A 98 15.30 4.91 -12.60
N ASN A 99 14.29 5.54 -12.00
CA ASN A 99 14.18 7.00 -11.87
C ASN A 99 14.44 7.51 -10.44
N ALA A 100 14.61 6.60 -9.49
CA ALA A 100 15.05 6.93 -8.14
C ALA A 100 16.57 7.13 -8.13
N SER A 101 17.05 8.18 -7.46
CA SER A 101 18.48 8.40 -7.23
C SER A 101 18.95 7.57 -6.03
N ASP A 102 20.27 7.37 -5.91
CA ASP A 102 20.88 6.52 -4.87
C ASP A 102 20.60 6.98 -3.43
N ASP A 103 20.16 8.24 -3.25
CA ASP A 103 19.85 8.83 -1.95
C ASP A 103 18.39 8.66 -1.51
N VAL A 104 17.55 8.00 -2.33
CA VAL A 104 16.16 7.68 -1.99
C VAL A 104 15.87 6.20 -2.16
N LEU A 105 14.98 5.66 -1.32
CA LEU A 105 14.56 4.26 -1.33
C LEU A 105 13.19 4.12 -2.03
N PRO A 106 13.12 3.44 -3.17
CA PRO A 106 11.85 3.10 -3.80
C PRO A 106 11.04 2.12 -2.96
N LYS A 107 9.78 2.45 -2.71
CA LYS A 107 8.83 1.61 -1.96
C LYS A 107 7.65 1.23 -2.84
N GLN A 108 7.22 -0.04 -2.77
CA GLN A 108 6.04 -0.52 -3.50
C GLN A 108 4.88 -0.76 -2.54
N HIS A 109 3.72 -0.18 -2.84
CA HIS A 109 2.45 -0.50 -2.18
C HIS A 109 1.73 -1.59 -2.95
N ILE A 110 1.22 -2.61 -2.24
CA ILE A 110 0.37 -3.65 -2.81
C ILE A 110 -0.71 -4.08 -1.80
N PRO A 111 -1.88 -4.53 -2.26
CA PRO A 111 -2.87 -5.12 -1.37
C PRO A 111 -2.27 -6.31 -0.62
N SER A 112 -2.62 -6.49 0.65
CA SER A 112 -2.18 -7.66 1.40
C SER A 112 -2.84 -8.94 0.89
N PRO A 113 -2.19 -10.10 1.04
CA PRO A 113 -2.78 -11.39 0.66
C PRO A 113 -4.16 -11.63 1.27
N GLY A 114 -4.33 -11.27 2.54
CA GLY A 114 -5.62 -11.38 3.23
C GLY A 114 -6.69 -10.43 2.67
N LYS A 115 -6.32 -9.20 2.27
CA LYS A 115 -7.24 -8.26 1.61
C LYS A 115 -7.71 -8.81 0.27
N VAL A 116 -6.81 -9.39 -0.50
CA VAL A 116 -7.12 -10.03 -1.79
C VAL A 116 -8.03 -11.24 -1.59
N LEU A 117 -7.73 -12.13 -0.65
CA LEU A 117 -8.60 -13.26 -0.31
C LEU A 117 -10.01 -12.80 0.04
N MET A 118 -10.14 -11.82 0.93
CA MET A 118 -11.45 -11.30 1.35
C MET A 118 -12.22 -10.67 0.20
N ARG A 119 -11.52 -9.96 -0.71
CA ARG A 119 -12.11 -9.40 -1.92
C ARG A 119 -12.64 -10.50 -2.85
N ILE A 120 -11.86 -11.54 -3.12
CA ILE A 120 -12.24 -12.66 -3.96
C ILE A 120 -13.48 -13.36 -3.39
N LEU A 121 -13.48 -13.67 -2.09
CA LEU A 121 -14.61 -14.33 -1.43
C LEU A 121 -15.88 -13.47 -1.42
N ARG A 122 -15.75 -12.16 -1.30
CA ARG A 122 -16.87 -11.23 -1.31
C ARG A 122 -17.45 -11.02 -2.71
N GLU A 123 -16.59 -10.83 -3.71
CA GLU A 123 -16.96 -10.38 -5.06
C GLU A 123 -17.18 -11.52 -6.06
N THR A 124 -16.91 -12.76 -5.67
CA THR A 124 -17.17 -13.96 -6.50
C THR A 124 -18.45 -14.67 -6.07
N ASP A 125 -19.15 -15.25 -7.04
CA ASP A 125 -20.30 -16.13 -6.78
C ASP A 125 -19.85 -17.43 -6.11
N ALA A 126 -20.59 -17.87 -5.08
CA ALA A 126 -20.23 -19.05 -4.30
C ALA A 126 -20.25 -20.35 -5.12
N GLY A 127 -21.12 -20.44 -6.14
CA GLY A 127 -21.18 -21.61 -7.03
C GLY A 127 -19.96 -21.68 -7.94
N CYS A 128 -19.59 -20.54 -8.55
CA CYS A 128 -18.38 -20.42 -9.36
C CYS A 128 -17.13 -20.73 -8.51
N MET A 129 -17.08 -20.21 -7.30
CA MET A 129 -15.98 -20.47 -6.37
C MET A 129 -15.83 -21.96 -6.07
N LYS A 130 -16.91 -22.64 -5.68
CA LYS A 130 -16.88 -24.05 -5.34
C LYS A 130 -16.54 -24.98 -6.50
N SER A 131 -16.83 -24.60 -7.73
CA SER A 131 -16.50 -25.40 -8.92
C SER A 131 -14.99 -25.50 -9.15
N VAL A 132 -14.23 -24.46 -8.81
CA VAL A 132 -12.77 -24.40 -8.95
C VAL A 132 -12.08 -24.74 -7.63
N TYR A 133 -12.64 -24.26 -6.52
CA TYR A 133 -12.08 -24.38 -5.19
C TYR A 133 -13.10 -25.08 -4.25
N PRO A 134 -13.21 -26.43 -4.31
CA PRO A 134 -14.07 -27.19 -3.39
C PRO A 134 -13.58 -27.10 -1.94
N ASP A 135 -12.29 -26.87 -1.73
CA ASP A 135 -11.65 -26.64 -0.43
C ASP A 135 -10.94 -25.27 -0.44
N LEU A 136 -11.24 -24.45 0.56
CA LEU A 136 -10.64 -23.12 0.73
C LEU A 136 -9.11 -23.18 0.88
N ASN A 137 -8.56 -24.25 1.45
CA ASN A 137 -7.12 -24.41 1.59
C ASN A 137 -6.40 -24.43 0.22
N ILE A 138 -7.06 -24.97 -0.82
CA ILE A 138 -6.52 -24.95 -2.18
C ILE A 138 -6.38 -23.51 -2.70
N LEU A 139 -7.37 -22.65 -2.44
CA LEU A 139 -7.30 -21.23 -2.78
C LEU A 139 -6.20 -20.52 -2.00
N LEU A 140 -6.04 -20.82 -0.72
CA LEU A 140 -4.98 -20.26 0.12
C LEU A 140 -3.59 -20.65 -0.40
N ASP A 141 -3.42 -21.90 -0.85
CA ASP A 141 -2.16 -22.38 -1.43
C ASP A 141 -1.82 -21.65 -2.74
N ASP A 142 -2.80 -21.49 -3.62
CA ASP A 142 -2.61 -20.77 -4.88
C ASP A 142 -2.28 -19.30 -4.67
N LEU A 143 -3.00 -18.64 -3.77
CA LEU A 143 -2.73 -17.23 -3.44
C LEU A 143 -1.34 -17.06 -2.81
N ALA A 144 -0.94 -17.97 -1.91
CA ALA A 144 0.40 -17.92 -1.32
C ALA A 144 1.48 -18.09 -2.38
N ALA A 145 1.31 -19.05 -3.30
CA ALA A 145 2.25 -19.28 -4.40
C ALA A 145 2.33 -18.09 -5.36
N ALA A 146 1.20 -17.46 -5.69
CA ALA A 146 1.15 -16.29 -6.55
C ALA A 146 1.82 -15.08 -5.89
N TYR A 147 1.56 -14.82 -4.61
CA TYR A 147 2.24 -13.77 -3.85
C TYR A 147 3.74 -14.02 -3.74
N LYS A 148 4.17 -15.26 -3.51
CA LYS A 148 5.58 -15.60 -3.50
C LYS A 148 6.27 -15.19 -4.80
N LYS A 149 5.71 -15.58 -5.95
CA LYS A 149 6.22 -15.16 -7.26
C LYS A 149 6.25 -13.64 -7.43
N LEU A 150 5.21 -12.93 -6.97
CA LEU A 150 5.13 -11.48 -7.04
C LEU A 150 6.25 -10.82 -6.22
N LEU A 151 6.46 -11.28 -4.98
CA LEU A 151 7.49 -10.74 -4.10
C LEU A 151 8.90 -11.05 -4.62
N GLU A 152 9.13 -12.26 -5.15
CA GLU A 152 10.38 -12.64 -5.80
C GLU A 152 10.65 -11.75 -7.02
N GLY A 153 9.66 -11.55 -7.90
CA GLY A 153 9.80 -10.67 -9.07
C GLY A 153 10.06 -9.20 -8.70
N LEU A 154 9.38 -8.66 -7.68
CA LEU A 154 9.68 -7.32 -7.17
C LEU A 154 11.09 -7.23 -6.60
N TYR A 155 11.52 -8.25 -5.83
CA TYR A 155 12.86 -8.29 -5.27
C TYR A 155 13.95 -8.36 -6.36
N GLU A 156 13.73 -9.16 -7.41
CA GLU A 156 14.60 -9.23 -8.59
C GLU A 156 14.65 -7.91 -9.36
N ALA A 157 13.52 -7.18 -9.42
CA ALA A 157 13.45 -5.82 -9.98
C ALA A 157 14.13 -4.76 -9.10
N GLY A 158 14.74 -5.14 -7.97
CA GLY A 158 15.46 -4.26 -7.07
C GLY A 158 14.64 -3.73 -5.88
N CYS A 159 13.39 -4.17 -5.71
CA CYS A 159 12.57 -3.77 -4.56
C CYS A 159 13.16 -4.29 -3.25
N ARG A 160 13.30 -3.40 -2.27
CA ARG A 160 13.76 -3.75 -0.92
C ARG A 160 12.77 -3.33 0.15
N TYR A 161 11.71 -2.62 -0.23
CA TYR A 161 10.69 -2.15 0.68
C TYR A 161 9.29 -2.30 0.07
N ILE A 162 8.47 -3.13 0.69
CA ILE A 162 7.06 -3.30 0.34
C ILE A 162 6.18 -2.86 1.50
N GLN A 163 5.09 -2.18 1.19
CA GLN A 163 4.01 -1.92 2.12
C GLN A 163 2.78 -2.71 1.70
N PHE A 164 2.33 -3.61 2.57
CA PHE A 164 1.05 -4.29 2.41
C PHE A 164 -0.09 -3.42 2.95
N GLU A 165 -1.08 -3.18 2.09
CA GLU A 165 -2.35 -2.58 2.45
C GLU A 165 -3.31 -3.64 2.99
N GLY A 166 -3.62 -3.57 4.26
CA GLY A 166 -4.58 -4.44 4.92
C GLY A 166 -6.03 -4.02 4.71
N VAL A 167 -6.95 -4.68 5.39
CA VAL A 167 -8.36 -4.28 5.46
C VAL A 167 -8.58 -3.39 6.68
N LYS A 168 -9.50 -2.44 6.57
CA LYS A 168 -9.94 -1.58 7.70
C LYS A 168 -11.02 -2.24 8.56
N SER A 169 -11.43 -3.48 8.23
CA SER A 169 -12.45 -4.27 8.93
C SER A 169 -11.85 -5.53 9.55
N MET A 170 -12.64 -6.27 10.34
CA MET A 170 -12.19 -7.53 10.94
C MET A 170 -11.60 -8.50 9.91
N LEU A 171 -10.41 -9.01 10.20
CA LEU A 171 -9.71 -10.01 9.42
C LEU A 171 -10.21 -11.42 9.81
N THR A 172 -10.54 -12.25 8.82
CA THR A 172 -10.82 -13.66 9.08
C THR A 172 -9.56 -14.43 9.48
N ASP A 173 -9.72 -15.59 10.14
CA ASP A 173 -8.59 -16.43 10.53
C ASP A 173 -7.78 -16.91 9.32
N GLU A 174 -8.47 -17.22 8.23
CA GLU A 174 -7.88 -17.64 6.96
C GLU A 174 -7.01 -16.54 6.37
N ALA A 175 -7.52 -15.30 6.33
CA ALA A 175 -6.78 -14.16 5.82
C ALA A 175 -5.56 -13.83 6.68
N ALA A 176 -5.65 -13.94 8.02
CA ALA A 176 -4.50 -13.81 8.90
C ALA A 176 -3.44 -14.89 8.68
N ARG A 177 -3.88 -16.16 8.52
CA ARG A 177 -2.98 -17.29 8.21
C ARG A 177 -2.25 -17.08 6.88
N LEU A 178 -2.98 -16.63 5.85
CA LEU A 178 -2.40 -16.36 4.54
C LEU A 178 -1.36 -15.23 4.61
N ASN A 179 -1.67 -14.11 5.26
CA ASN A 179 -0.72 -13.03 5.47
C ASN A 179 0.55 -13.53 6.17
N ASN A 180 0.40 -14.28 7.26
CA ASN A 180 1.52 -14.80 8.04
C ASN A 180 2.37 -15.80 7.25
N ARG A 181 1.75 -16.59 6.36
CA ARG A 181 2.47 -17.50 5.47
C ARG A 181 3.32 -16.74 4.46
N VAL A 182 2.73 -15.79 3.75
CA VAL A 182 3.44 -14.98 2.75
C VAL A 182 4.58 -14.18 3.39
N LEU A 183 4.36 -13.62 4.58
CA LEU A 183 5.41 -12.92 5.32
C LEU A 183 6.61 -13.81 5.67
N ARG A 184 6.38 -15.09 6.01
CA ARG A 184 7.47 -16.04 6.29
C ARG A 184 8.21 -16.50 5.03
N GLU A 185 7.50 -16.60 3.91
CA GLU A 185 8.03 -17.12 2.64
C GLU A 185 8.61 -16.04 1.74
N ARG A 186 8.63 -14.77 2.19
CA ARG A 186 9.18 -13.65 1.42
C ARG A 186 10.69 -13.79 1.22
N PRO A 187 11.26 -13.15 0.17
CA PRO A 187 12.70 -13.08 -0.02
C PRO A 187 13.42 -12.50 1.21
N GLU A 188 14.56 -13.07 1.55
CA GLU A 188 15.42 -12.56 2.61
C GLU A 188 15.93 -11.15 2.24
N GLY A 189 15.95 -10.23 3.21
CA GLY A 189 16.33 -8.83 3.00
C GLY A 189 15.24 -7.96 2.37
N LEU A 190 14.05 -8.50 2.10
CA LEU A 190 12.89 -7.69 1.72
C LEU A 190 12.21 -7.16 2.98
N PHE A 191 12.31 -5.84 3.21
CA PHE A 191 11.60 -5.17 4.29
C PHE A 191 10.11 -5.05 3.97
N VAL A 192 9.26 -5.49 4.88
CA VAL A 192 7.81 -5.48 4.70
C VAL A 192 7.12 -4.74 5.83
N ALA A 193 6.52 -3.59 5.50
CA ALA A 193 5.58 -2.90 6.35
C ALA A 193 4.15 -3.41 6.13
N PHE A 194 3.34 -3.39 7.17
CA PHE A 194 1.94 -3.76 7.09
C PHE A 194 1.07 -2.63 7.64
N HIS A 195 0.25 -2.01 6.79
CA HIS A 195 -0.71 -0.98 7.17
C HIS A 195 -2.08 -1.62 7.37
N ALA A 196 -2.61 -1.56 8.58
CA ALA A 196 -3.89 -2.17 8.90
C ALA A 196 -4.49 -1.63 10.20
N ALA A 197 -5.77 -1.90 10.41
CA ALA A 197 -6.41 -1.66 11.71
C ALA A 197 -5.75 -2.50 12.82
N THR A 198 -5.81 -2.01 14.06
CA THR A 198 -5.11 -2.60 15.23
C THR A 198 -5.44 -4.05 15.48
N ASP A 199 -6.72 -4.40 15.42
CA ASP A 199 -7.16 -5.78 15.69
C ASP A 199 -6.53 -6.79 14.73
N MET A 200 -6.11 -6.32 13.56
CA MET A 200 -5.36 -7.11 12.60
C MET A 200 -3.91 -7.26 12.98
N LEU A 201 -3.26 -6.17 13.42
CA LEU A 201 -1.83 -6.16 13.71
C LEU A 201 -1.48 -7.16 14.82
N ILE A 202 -2.36 -7.33 15.80
CA ILE A 202 -2.19 -8.33 16.88
C ILE A 202 -2.06 -9.76 16.33
N ARG A 203 -2.71 -10.06 15.20
CA ARG A 203 -2.74 -11.40 14.58
C ARG A 203 -1.66 -11.63 13.53
N LEU A 204 -0.97 -10.57 13.11
CA LEU A 204 0.11 -10.65 12.15
C LEU A 204 1.43 -11.01 12.82
N ARG A 205 2.26 -11.79 12.14
CA ARG A 205 3.58 -12.22 12.58
C ARG A 205 4.59 -12.04 11.45
N GLY A 206 5.75 -11.48 11.76
CA GLY A 206 6.88 -11.44 10.83
C GLY A 206 6.91 -10.28 9.85
N ALA A 207 6.08 -9.25 9.98
CA ALA A 207 6.34 -7.97 9.34
C ALA A 207 7.45 -7.22 10.07
N ASP A 208 8.21 -6.40 9.33
CA ASP A 208 9.31 -5.60 9.88
C ASP A 208 8.79 -4.26 10.42
N ALA A 209 7.65 -3.78 9.90
CA ALA A 209 6.97 -2.59 10.39
C ALA A 209 5.45 -2.77 10.42
N TYR A 210 4.81 -2.09 11.35
CA TYR A 210 3.36 -2.07 11.54
C TYR A 210 2.89 -0.62 11.52
N PHE A 211 2.04 -0.29 10.56
CA PHE A 211 1.52 1.05 10.36
C PHE A 211 0.05 1.13 10.76
N LEU A 212 -0.28 2.16 11.53
CA LEU A 212 -1.60 2.44 12.05
C LEU A 212 -2.09 3.79 11.55
N ASP A 213 -3.40 3.88 11.24
CA ASP A 213 -4.03 5.20 11.09
C ASP A 213 -3.94 5.95 12.42
N TYR A 214 -3.44 7.18 12.38
CA TYR A 214 -3.25 8.00 13.57
C TYR A 214 -4.56 8.23 14.35
N ASP A 215 -5.69 8.38 13.64
CA ASP A 215 -7.01 8.68 14.24
C ASP A 215 -7.75 7.46 14.76
N CYS A 216 -7.17 6.27 14.67
CA CYS A 216 -7.88 5.04 15.03
C CYS A 216 -8.06 4.80 16.54
N GLY A 217 -7.85 5.81 17.38
CA GLY A 217 -8.09 5.76 18.82
C GLY A 217 -7.22 4.77 19.61
N ILE A 218 -6.11 4.30 19.02
CA ILE A 218 -5.30 3.18 19.50
C ILE A 218 -4.09 3.61 20.29
N CYS A 219 -4.01 4.82 20.70
CA CYS A 219 -3.02 5.21 21.70
C CYS A 219 -3.34 4.63 23.10
N ASP A 220 -3.75 3.36 23.13
CA ASP A 220 -3.66 2.59 24.36
C ASP A 220 -2.19 2.23 24.56
N ARG A 221 -1.54 2.95 25.47
CA ARG A 221 -0.12 2.80 25.83
C ARG A 221 0.28 1.35 26.08
N SER A 222 -0.61 0.54 26.64
CA SER A 222 -0.35 -0.85 26.97
C SER A 222 -0.18 -1.72 25.72
N ARG A 223 -0.94 -1.45 24.66
CA ARG A 223 -0.85 -2.19 23.40
C ARG A 223 0.41 -1.82 22.62
N LEU A 224 0.79 -0.54 22.60
CA LEU A 224 2.05 -0.07 22.00
C LEU A 224 3.28 -0.68 22.69
N LEU A 225 3.29 -0.67 24.02
CA LEU A 225 4.37 -1.31 24.80
C LEU A 225 4.48 -2.81 24.51
N TRP A 226 3.36 -3.51 24.39
CA TRP A 226 3.35 -4.92 24.05
C TRP A 226 3.96 -5.18 22.68
N PHE A 227 3.62 -4.39 21.66
CA PHE A 227 4.19 -4.50 20.32
C PHE A 227 5.71 -4.29 20.30
N VAL A 228 6.21 -3.32 21.03
CA VAL A 228 7.65 -3.00 21.08
C VAL A 228 8.44 -4.11 21.76
N HIS A 229 7.94 -4.63 22.89
CA HIS A 229 8.64 -5.68 23.62
C HIS A 229 8.68 -7.02 22.89
N GLU A 230 7.63 -7.35 22.16
CA GLU A 230 7.49 -8.70 21.57
C GLU A 230 8.09 -8.83 20.16
N ARG A 231 8.34 -7.73 19.43
CA ARG A 231 8.54 -7.84 17.99
C ARG A 231 9.76 -7.17 17.39
N GLU A 232 10.47 -6.35 18.11
CA GLU A 232 11.60 -5.55 17.56
C GLU A 232 11.28 -4.83 16.24
N ALA A 233 9.99 -4.58 15.97
CA ALA A 233 9.50 -4.06 14.70
C ALA A 233 9.43 -2.53 14.75
N VAL A 234 9.45 -1.91 13.57
CA VAL A 234 9.18 -0.48 13.42
C VAL A 234 7.68 -0.22 13.58
N PHE A 235 7.34 0.82 14.30
CA PHE A 235 5.99 1.31 14.47
C PHE A 235 5.78 2.59 13.67
N GLY A 236 4.74 2.64 12.85
CA GLY A 236 4.44 3.80 12.03
C GLY A 236 3.04 4.36 12.29
N PHE A 237 2.96 5.68 12.33
CA PHE A 237 1.68 6.38 12.26
C PHE A 237 1.47 6.87 10.84
N VAL A 238 0.30 6.54 10.27
CA VAL A 238 -0.14 7.07 8.98
C VAL A 238 -1.12 8.19 9.24
N LEU A 239 -0.83 9.37 8.71
CA LEU A 239 -1.75 10.48 8.78
C LEU A 239 -2.97 10.18 7.91
N SER A 240 -4.17 10.37 8.44
CA SER A 240 -5.43 10.12 7.70
C SER A 240 -5.77 11.26 6.75
N TYR A 241 -5.18 12.42 6.95
CA TYR A 241 -5.35 13.63 6.16
C TYR A 241 -4.07 14.48 6.19
N TYR A 242 -4.04 15.55 5.40
CA TYR A 242 -2.96 16.52 5.44
C TYR A 242 -3.26 17.60 6.50
N PRO A 243 -2.65 17.51 7.69
CA PRO A 243 -2.92 18.42 8.79
C PRO A 243 -2.41 19.84 8.51
N ASP A 244 -3.01 20.83 9.15
CA ASP A 244 -2.48 22.19 9.22
C ASP A 244 -1.39 22.33 10.29
N GLU A 245 -0.90 23.55 10.52
CA GLU A 245 0.20 23.79 11.47
C GLU A 245 -0.18 23.48 12.92
N GLU A 246 -1.42 23.82 13.33
CA GLU A 246 -1.91 23.59 14.70
C GLU A 246 -2.09 22.09 14.97
N GLU A 247 -2.64 21.37 14.00
CA GLU A 247 -2.81 19.91 14.08
C GLU A 247 -1.46 19.17 14.07
N LEU A 248 -0.44 19.71 13.37
CA LEU A 248 0.92 19.15 13.40
C LEU A 248 1.60 19.35 14.75
N ASP A 249 1.39 20.48 15.43
CA ASP A 249 1.91 20.72 16.78
C ASP A 249 1.28 19.74 17.80
N GLU A 250 -0.02 19.47 17.69
CA GLU A 250 -0.68 18.43 18.50
C GLU A 250 -0.13 17.03 18.20
N LEU A 251 0.10 16.73 16.93
CA LEU A 251 0.69 15.45 16.50
C LEU A 251 2.11 15.29 17.04
N GLN A 252 2.93 16.36 16.99
CA GLN A 252 4.28 16.35 17.55
C GLN A 252 4.25 16.03 19.04
N ALA A 253 3.39 16.71 19.82
CA ALA A 253 3.27 16.46 21.24
C ALA A 253 2.88 15.00 21.56
N LYS A 254 1.99 14.41 20.77
CA LYS A 254 1.62 12.99 20.91
C LYS A 254 2.75 12.04 20.53
N MET A 255 3.51 12.34 19.49
CA MET A 255 4.68 11.54 19.12
C MET A 255 5.79 11.61 20.17
N GLU A 256 6.03 12.79 20.76
CA GLU A 256 6.96 12.96 21.88
C GLU A 256 6.53 12.15 23.10
N GLU A 257 5.23 12.06 23.36
CA GLU A 257 4.70 11.18 24.42
C GLU A 257 5.00 9.69 24.11
N VAL A 258 4.84 9.27 22.87
CA VAL A 258 5.12 7.88 22.44
C VAL A 258 6.61 7.54 22.59
N LEU A 259 7.52 8.49 22.39
CA LEU A 259 8.96 8.29 22.57
C LEU A 259 9.36 7.94 24.01
N ASN A 260 8.50 8.21 24.99
CA ASN A 260 8.73 7.73 26.38
C ASN A 260 8.63 6.18 26.49
N TYR A 261 8.04 5.52 25.50
CA TYR A 261 7.75 4.08 25.52
C TYR A 261 8.40 3.34 24.37
N ILE A 262 8.58 4.00 23.21
CA ILE A 262 9.13 3.40 22.00
C ILE A 262 10.46 4.08 21.66
N PRO A 263 11.57 3.33 21.56
CA PRO A 263 12.84 3.90 21.10
C PRO A 263 12.69 4.54 19.72
N VAL A 264 13.30 5.69 19.52
CA VAL A 264 13.19 6.47 18.27
C VAL A 264 13.48 5.65 17.00
N LYS A 265 14.43 4.72 17.07
CA LYS A 265 14.78 3.81 15.94
C LYS A 265 13.67 2.86 15.53
N HIS A 266 12.63 2.70 16.36
CA HIS A 266 11.46 1.88 16.10
C HIS A 266 10.20 2.70 15.83
N LEU A 267 10.32 4.01 15.62
CA LEU A 267 9.20 4.89 15.32
C LEU A 267 9.37 5.50 13.93
N THR A 268 8.28 5.64 13.18
CA THR A 268 8.25 6.35 11.90
C THR A 268 6.92 7.08 11.72
N LEU A 269 6.93 8.09 10.87
CA LEU A 269 5.74 8.84 10.45
C LEU A 269 5.54 8.64 8.95
N CYS A 270 4.33 8.34 8.54
CA CYS A 270 3.95 8.18 7.14
C CYS A 270 2.95 9.26 6.75
N LEU A 271 3.18 9.87 5.60
CA LEU A 271 2.21 10.77 4.98
C LEU A 271 0.97 9.99 4.55
N PRO A 272 -0.21 10.65 4.44
CA PRO A 272 -1.41 10.02 3.95
C PRO A 272 -1.22 9.50 2.53
N ASP A 273 -1.87 8.39 2.20
CA ASP A 273 -1.90 7.90 0.83
C ASP A 273 -2.71 8.86 -0.06
N ALA A 274 -2.25 9.05 -1.28
CA ALA A 274 -2.91 9.92 -2.26
C ALA A 274 -4.35 9.49 -2.59
N ASP A 275 -4.68 8.23 -2.35
CA ASP A 275 -6.02 7.67 -2.56
C ASP A 275 -7.10 8.26 -1.64
N ASN A 276 -6.70 8.91 -0.54
CA ASN A 276 -7.64 9.60 0.36
C ASN A 276 -8.15 10.94 -0.19
N LEU A 277 -7.60 11.40 -1.32
CA LEU A 277 -7.96 12.67 -1.96
C LEU A 277 -8.65 12.43 -3.30
N LEU A 278 -9.96 12.24 -3.24
CA LEU A 278 -10.82 12.23 -4.42
C LEU A 278 -10.83 13.63 -5.06
N ASN A 279 -10.17 13.80 -6.22
CA ASN A 279 -10.16 15.01 -7.03
C ASN A 279 -9.68 16.29 -6.32
N PRO A 280 -8.42 16.36 -5.86
CA PRO A 280 -7.90 17.59 -5.26
C PRO A 280 -7.89 18.74 -6.28
N SER A 281 -8.25 19.93 -5.82
CA SER A 281 -8.06 21.18 -6.57
C SER A 281 -6.56 21.52 -6.62
N GLU A 282 -6.16 22.56 -7.39
CA GLU A 282 -4.78 23.07 -7.36
C GLU A 282 -4.39 23.58 -5.96
N GLU A 283 -5.34 24.23 -5.28
CA GLU A 283 -5.16 24.71 -3.90
C GLU A 283 -4.93 23.53 -2.92
N ASP A 284 -5.63 22.42 -3.10
CA ASP A 284 -5.41 21.20 -2.31
C ASP A 284 -4.02 20.59 -2.60
N GLU A 285 -3.53 20.68 -3.83
CA GLU A 285 -2.20 20.20 -4.18
C GLU A 285 -1.09 21.04 -3.50
N GLU A 286 -1.21 22.37 -3.50
CA GLU A 286 -0.28 23.25 -2.76
C GLU A 286 -0.32 22.98 -1.25
N LYS A 287 -1.53 22.81 -0.69
CA LYS A 287 -1.70 22.48 0.73
C LYS A 287 -1.02 21.16 1.08
N GLN A 288 -1.15 20.13 0.23
CA GLN A 288 -0.46 18.86 0.42
C GLN A 288 1.06 19.02 0.48
N TRP A 289 1.63 19.78 -0.45
CA TRP A 289 3.08 20.00 -0.48
C TRP A 289 3.56 20.82 0.72
N LYS A 290 2.81 21.82 1.15
CA LYS A 290 3.10 22.53 2.40
C LYS A 290 3.14 21.56 3.58
N THR A 291 2.16 20.66 3.70
CA THR A 291 2.12 19.65 4.76
C THR A 291 3.26 18.65 4.69
N VAL A 292 3.71 18.26 3.48
CA VAL A 292 4.92 17.42 3.33
C VAL A 292 6.13 18.10 3.94
N GLY A 293 6.35 19.41 3.66
CA GLY A 293 7.45 20.19 4.25
C GLY A 293 7.34 20.26 5.78
N LEU A 294 6.17 20.59 6.30
CA LEU A 294 5.93 20.67 7.74
C LEU A 294 6.12 19.31 8.46
N ALA A 295 5.62 18.22 7.86
CA ALA A 295 5.81 16.87 8.40
C ALA A 295 7.29 16.47 8.40
N LYS A 296 8.06 16.89 7.38
CA LYS A 296 9.50 16.70 7.33
C LYS A 296 10.22 17.48 8.44
N ASP A 297 9.88 18.76 8.62
CA ASP A 297 10.44 19.58 9.70
C ASP A 297 10.14 18.98 11.09
N MET A 298 8.94 18.46 11.29
CA MET A 298 8.59 17.75 12.51
C MET A 298 9.41 16.47 12.67
N ALA A 299 9.54 15.69 11.59
CA ALA A 299 10.35 14.46 11.62
C ALA A 299 11.80 14.76 11.99
N ASP A 300 12.41 15.84 11.46
CA ASP A 300 13.77 16.23 11.79
C ASP A 300 13.96 16.65 13.26
N ARG A 301 12.91 17.19 13.89
CA ARG A 301 12.94 17.51 15.34
C ARG A 301 12.83 16.24 16.20
N ILE A 302 11.99 15.30 15.79
CA ILE A 302 11.72 14.06 16.55
C ILE A 302 12.83 13.01 16.33
N PHE A 303 13.38 12.94 15.12
CA PHE A 303 14.39 11.97 14.70
C PHE A 303 15.71 12.70 14.34
N PRO A 304 16.40 13.35 15.28
CA PRO A 304 17.65 14.02 14.97
C PRO A 304 18.68 13.03 14.45
N VAL A 305 19.26 13.32 13.29
CA VAL A 305 20.30 12.54 12.61
C VAL A 305 21.62 12.65 13.36
#